data_1511b1a97d134fa1cb47de3cfa2d79bb
#
_entry.id   1511b1a97d134fa1cb47de3cfa2d79bb
#
_cell.length_a   1.000
_cell.length_b   1.000
_cell.length_c   1.000
_cell.angle_alpha   90.00
_cell.angle_beta   90.00
_cell.angle_gamma   90.00
#
_symmetry.space_group_name_H-M   'P 1'
#
loop_
_entity.id
_entity.type
_entity.pdbx_description
1 polymer ?
#
loop_
_entity_poly.entity_id
_entity_poly.type
_entity_poly.pdbx_seq_one_letter_code
_entity_poly.pdbx_strand_id
1 'polypeptide(L)'
;EPGILKLSTKTRTDIVLKFLETIKAAGRPCGLYSSTDFITTKLQANRLTAYPLWIAEYGSKLHYTGKVWAWQYTDKGRVAGIKGRVDMDHGYFAQTQTGNTGLLRKGDRGDDVKLLQHRLNILGWQLTEDGIWGVQTDSAVRGYQYRAGLTVDGIVGAKTRAALIRDAILARAAEIGAYMVKHKWHYKDTTYKAKDTWAATRALSKPGSSCSHFVSWVLQDVGLLTEGKRISHDNGKVTGTGNLLGCQVIQAGGKTWDKLPDLRPGDVCVWDSNLAIYAGGGKWYDAGGPFRSNTKDGCYTNVGPVAPYYDRTKPVYYLVRATV
;
A
#
# COMPACT_ATOMS: atom_id res chain seq x y z
N GLU A 1 23.09 16.36 29.28
CA GLU A 1 24.13 17.20 29.89
C GLU A 1 23.48 18.22 30.83
N PRO A 2 24.09 18.52 31.99
CA PRO A 2 23.49 19.43 32.99
C PRO A 2 23.17 20.82 32.47
N GLY A 3 23.87 21.31 31.43
CA GLY A 3 23.64 22.61 30.81
C GLY A 3 22.32 22.72 30.06
N ILE A 4 21.84 21.65 29.41
CA ILE A 4 20.61 21.63 28.65
C ILE A 4 19.37 21.82 29.53
N LEU A 5 19.40 21.32 30.76
CA LEU A 5 18.28 21.43 31.70
C LEU A 5 18.06 22.87 32.21
N LYS A 6 19.05 23.76 32.08
CA LYS A 6 18.95 25.20 32.39
C LYS A 6 18.19 25.99 31.31
N LEU A 7 18.06 25.44 30.12
CA LEU A 7 17.33 26.09 29.02
C LEU A 7 15.81 25.99 29.22
N SER A 8 15.07 26.90 28.61
CA SER A 8 13.59 26.80 28.56
C SER A 8 13.14 25.57 27.80
N THR A 9 11.94 25.07 28.11
CA THR A 9 11.29 23.98 27.38
C THR A 9 11.19 24.29 25.88
N LYS A 10 10.88 25.54 25.54
CA LYS A 10 10.84 26.00 24.14
C LYS A 10 12.20 25.87 23.48
N THR A 11 13.25 26.42 24.10
CA THR A 11 14.61 26.39 23.53
C THR A 11 15.13 24.97 23.34
N ARG A 12 14.90 24.08 24.34
CA ARG A 12 15.24 22.66 24.19
C ARG A 12 14.53 22.01 23.00
N THR A 13 13.23 22.31 22.82
CA THR A 13 12.48 21.77 21.69
C THR A 13 12.95 22.31 20.35
N ASP A 14 13.31 23.60 20.29
CA ASP A 14 13.87 24.23 19.09
C ASP A 14 15.20 23.57 18.66
N ILE A 15 16.07 23.26 19.63
CA ILE A 15 17.33 22.52 19.36
C ILE A 15 17.04 21.12 18.80
N VAL A 16 16.13 20.37 19.40
CA VAL A 16 15.75 19.04 18.95
C VAL A 16 15.18 19.09 17.53
N LEU A 17 14.27 20.02 17.27
CA LEU A 17 13.66 20.19 15.94
C LEU A 17 14.72 20.56 14.91
N LYS A 18 15.61 21.51 15.21
CA LYS A 18 16.67 21.91 14.29
C LYS A 18 17.59 20.75 13.93
N PHE A 19 17.94 19.92 14.89
CA PHE A 19 18.71 18.70 14.66
C PHE A 19 17.99 17.72 13.73
N LEU A 20 16.71 17.40 14.05
CA LEU A 20 15.90 16.48 13.25
C LEU A 20 15.69 16.99 11.82
N GLU A 21 15.41 18.29 11.64
CA GLU A 21 15.27 18.94 10.34
C GLU A 21 16.57 18.84 9.52
N THR A 22 17.72 19.05 10.16
CA THR A 22 19.03 18.96 9.50
C THR A 22 19.30 17.54 8.98
N ILE A 23 19.01 16.51 9.80
CA ILE A 23 19.15 15.10 9.41
C ILE A 23 18.19 14.76 8.27
N LYS A 24 16.94 15.21 8.37
CA LYS A 24 15.91 14.99 7.32
C LYS A 24 16.30 15.68 6.01
N ALA A 25 16.82 16.91 6.07
CA ALA A 25 17.28 17.65 4.89
C ALA A 25 18.46 16.96 4.19
N ALA A 26 19.29 16.22 4.95
CA ALA A 26 20.35 15.38 4.40
C ALA A 26 19.84 14.04 3.83
N GLY A 27 18.52 13.85 3.68
CA GLY A 27 17.92 12.62 3.15
C GLY A 27 18.00 11.41 4.06
N ARG A 28 18.29 11.61 5.37
CA ARG A 28 18.40 10.53 6.35
C ARG A 28 17.10 10.37 7.15
N PRO A 29 16.62 9.14 7.36
CA PRO A 29 15.52 8.91 8.29
C PRO A 29 15.96 9.27 9.71
N CYS A 30 15.09 9.92 10.47
CA CYS A 30 15.38 10.33 11.85
C CYS A 30 14.12 10.28 12.71
N GLY A 31 14.32 10.10 14.01
CA GLY A 31 13.28 10.10 15.04
C GLY A 31 13.89 10.51 16.38
N LEU A 32 13.06 10.58 17.41
CA LEU A 32 13.48 10.93 18.76
C LEU A 32 13.28 9.77 19.72
N TYR A 33 14.36 9.33 20.38
CA TYR A 33 14.30 8.47 21.56
C TYR A 33 14.26 9.32 22.83
N SER A 34 13.33 9.06 23.72
CA SER A 34 13.21 9.79 24.98
C SER A 34 12.37 9.02 26.00
N SER A 35 12.54 9.33 27.30
CA SER A 35 11.60 8.89 28.31
C SER A 35 10.29 9.67 28.24
N THR A 36 9.18 9.04 28.72
CA THR A 36 7.89 9.72 28.87
C THR A 36 8.00 11.00 29.68
N ASP A 37 8.70 10.94 30.82
CA ASP A 37 8.89 12.14 31.67
C ASP A 37 9.58 13.27 30.92
N PHE A 38 10.68 12.97 30.24
CA PHE A 38 11.46 14.02 29.56
C PHE A 38 10.64 14.64 28.40
N ILE A 39 9.94 13.85 27.59
CA ILE A 39 9.19 14.39 26.47
C ILE A 39 7.97 15.21 26.92
N THR A 40 7.33 14.84 28.03
CA THR A 40 6.15 15.52 28.53
C THR A 40 6.45 16.73 29.41
N THR A 41 7.56 16.71 30.15
CA THR A 41 7.89 17.77 31.13
C THR A 41 9.01 18.70 30.65
N LYS A 42 9.91 18.25 29.80
CA LYS A 42 11.12 19.00 29.38
C LYS A 42 11.08 19.46 27.93
N LEU A 43 10.14 18.94 27.11
CA LEU A 43 9.93 19.32 25.72
C LEU A 43 8.47 19.75 25.47
N GLN A 44 8.24 20.42 24.36
CA GLN A 44 6.90 20.71 23.82
C GLN A 44 6.50 19.55 22.90
N ALA A 45 5.96 18.45 23.46
CA ALA A 45 5.66 17.22 22.74
C ALA A 45 4.76 17.42 21.51
N ASN A 46 3.82 18.37 21.59
CA ASN A 46 2.92 18.71 20.48
C ASN A 46 3.63 19.22 19.22
N ARG A 47 4.85 19.74 19.33
CA ARG A 47 5.66 20.20 18.21
C ARG A 47 6.51 19.08 17.56
N LEU A 48 6.56 17.92 18.18
CA LEU A 48 7.38 16.77 17.74
C LEU A 48 6.56 15.72 17.00
N THR A 49 5.27 15.94 16.79
CA THR A 49 4.32 14.95 16.22
C THR A 49 4.64 14.55 14.78
N ALA A 50 5.45 15.34 14.06
CA ALA A 50 5.90 15.03 12.69
C ALA A 50 7.07 14.03 12.64
N TYR A 51 7.62 13.64 13.79
CA TYR A 51 8.75 12.73 13.90
C TYR A 51 8.37 11.46 14.64
N PRO A 52 8.92 10.29 14.25
CA PRO A 52 8.76 9.05 15.01
C PRO A 52 9.29 9.19 16.43
N LEU A 53 8.51 8.76 17.42
CA LEU A 53 8.92 8.76 18.81
C LEU A 53 9.18 7.33 19.29
N TRP A 54 10.35 7.09 19.83
CA TRP A 54 10.70 5.88 20.57
C TRP A 54 10.74 6.22 22.06
N ILE A 55 9.77 5.71 22.80
CA ILE A 55 9.55 6.08 24.20
C ILE A 55 10.11 5.02 25.13
N ALA A 56 10.99 5.39 26.03
CA ALA A 56 11.41 4.58 27.17
C ALA A 56 10.46 4.82 28.35
N GLU A 57 9.70 3.81 28.71
CA GLU A 57 8.81 3.81 29.87
C GLU A 57 8.71 2.37 30.39
N TYR A 58 9.48 2.08 31.45
CA TYR A 58 9.61 0.70 31.95
C TYR A 58 8.36 0.26 32.70
N GLY A 59 7.75 -0.82 32.28
CA GLY A 59 6.53 -1.36 32.89
C GLY A 59 5.79 -2.33 31.97
N SER A 60 4.65 -2.78 32.48
CA SER A 60 3.76 -3.70 31.75
C SER A 60 2.79 -2.98 30.80
N LYS A 61 2.70 -1.65 30.88
CA LYS A 61 1.78 -0.83 30.07
C LYS A 61 2.43 0.52 29.79
N LEU A 62 2.26 1.01 28.56
CA LEU A 62 2.64 2.37 28.18
C LEU A 62 1.55 3.35 28.62
N HIS A 63 1.96 4.41 29.33
CA HIS A 63 1.04 5.49 29.77
C HIS A 63 1.15 6.73 28.90
N TYR A 64 2.22 6.87 28.11
CA TYR A 64 2.32 7.96 27.15
C TYR A 64 1.18 7.87 26.12
N THR A 65 0.37 8.93 26.03
CA THR A 65 -0.86 8.96 25.19
C THR A 65 -0.64 9.51 23.79
N GLY A 66 0.57 10.00 23.48
CA GLY A 66 0.92 10.46 22.14
C GLY A 66 1.19 9.30 21.18
N LYS A 67 1.31 9.62 19.90
CA LYS A 67 1.69 8.63 18.88
C LYS A 67 3.15 8.21 19.09
N VAL A 68 3.38 6.90 19.25
CA VAL A 68 4.72 6.33 19.39
C VAL A 68 5.05 5.40 18.21
N TRP A 69 6.33 5.31 17.90
CA TRP A 69 6.88 4.40 16.91
C TRP A 69 7.42 3.13 17.57
N ALA A 70 8.03 3.25 18.74
CA ALA A 70 8.46 2.13 19.56
C ALA A 70 8.35 2.47 21.06
N TRP A 71 8.18 1.44 21.87
CA TRP A 71 8.15 1.51 23.31
C TRP A 71 9.15 0.54 23.90
N GLN A 72 10.20 1.10 24.55
CA GLN A 72 11.13 0.32 25.36
C GLN A 72 10.49 0.10 26.72
N TYR A 73 10.07 -1.14 26.97
CA TYR A 73 9.32 -1.49 28.18
C TYR A 73 10.18 -2.04 29.31
N THR A 74 11.45 -2.40 29.06
CA THR A 74 12.41 -2.85 30.06
C THR A 74 13.86 -2.78 29.55
N ASP A 75 14.79 -2.55 30.47
CA ASP A 75 16.24 -2.67 30.29
C ASP A 75 16.80 -3.97 30.91
N LYS A 76 15.89 -4.85 31.36
CA LYS A 76 16.24 -6.09 32.12
C LYS A 76 15.83 -7.36 31.36
N GLY A 77 15.64 -7.25 30.05
CA GLY A 77 15.30 -8.37 29.20
C GLY A 77 16.37 -9.45 29.17
N ARG A 78 15.96 -10.65 28.77
CA ARG A 78 16.84 -11.81 28.55
C ARG A 78 16.54 -12.41 27.20
N VAL A 79 17.57 -12.61 26.40
CA VAL A 79 17.48 -13.26 25.09
C VAL A 79 18.42 -14.46 25.07
N ALA A 80 17.93 -15.62 24.65
CA ALA A 80 18.73 -16.83 24.57
C ALA A 80 19.95 -16.60 23.65
N GLY A 81 21.13 -16.96 24.14
CA GLY A 81 22.40 -16.77 23.44
C GLY A 81 23.09 -15.43 23.71
N ILE A 82 22.45 -14.48 24.41
CA ILE A 82 23.06 -13.21 24.81
C ILE A 82 23.35 -13.24 26.32
N LYS A 83 24.62 -12.99 26.68
CA LYS A 83 25.00 -12.80 28.11
C LYS A 83 24.62 -11.40 28.55
N GLY A 84 23.98 -11.31 29.74
CA GLY A 84 23.60 -10.04 30.31
C GLY A 84 22.14 -9.65 30.11
N ARG A 85 21.84 -8.39 30.41
CA ARG A 85 20.53 -7.79 30.22
C ARG A 85 20.50 -7.11 28.86
N VAL A 86 19.32 -7.05 28.25
CA VAL A 86 19.08 -6.34 27.01
C VAL A 86 17.82 -5.50 27.13
N ASP A 87 17.80 -4.41 26.41
CA ASP A 87 16.60 -3.61 26.22
C ASP A 87 15.59 -4.41 25.40
N MET A 88 14.32 -4.31 25.79
CA MET A 88 13.23 -4.96 25.08
C MET A 88 12.20 -3.91 24.68
N ASP A 89 11.77 -3.99 23.43
CA ASP A 89 10.91 -3.01 22.82
C ASP A 89 9.66 -3.64 22.21
N HIS A 90 8.55 -2.91 22.26
CA HIS A 90 7.41 -3.09 21.39
C HIS A 90 7.47 -2.07 20.27
N GLY A 91 7.63 -2.52 19.04
CA GLY A 91 7.50 -1.67 17.86
C GLY A 91 6.03 -1.45 17.52
N TYR A 92 5.58 -0.21 17.57
CA TYR A 92 4.30 0.22 17.01
C TYR A 92 4.53 0.79 15.61
N PHE A 93 5.27 0.06 14.83
CA PHE A 93 5.42 0.40 13.43
C PHE A 93 4.03 0.31 12.82
N ALA A 94 3.24 1.40 12.92
CA ALA A 94 2.21 1.59 11.92
C ALA A 94 2.98 1.51 10.62
N GLN A 95 2.84 0.40 9.93
CA GLN A 95 3.39 0.25 8.60
C GLN A 95 2.71 1.31 7.74
N THR A 96 3.28 2.53 7.82
CA THR A 96 3.25 3.34 6.63
C THR A 96 3.99 2.48 5.62
N GLN A 97 3.27 1.92 4.69
CA GLN A 97 3.84 1.33 3.49
C GLN A 97 4.46 2.46 2.66
N THR A 98 5.40 3.18 3.27
CA THR A 98 6.43 3.90 2.55
C THR A 98 7.37 2.81 2.11
N GLY A 99 7.34 2.51 0.82
CA GLY A 99 8.03 1.44 0.15
C GLY A 99 9.17 0.86 1.01
N ASN A 100 8.91 -0.26 1.64
CA ASN A 100 9.95 -0.98 2.34
C ASN A 100 10.92 -1.46 1.27
N THR A 101 11.99 -0.69 1.06
CA THR A 101 13.13 -1.09 0.21
C THR A 101 13.92 -2.23 0.86
N GLY A 102 13.47 -2.72 2.01
CA GLY A 102 14.05 -3.84 2.71
C GLY A 102 13.83 -5.17 1.97
N LEU A 103 14.86 -5.99 1.98
CA LEU A 103 14.79 -7.36 1.49
C LEU A 103 13.95 -8.18 2.49
N LEU A 104 12.94 -8.92 1.99
CA LEU A 104 12.26 -9.94 2.78
C LEU A 104 12.87 -11.31 2.47
N ARG A 105 13.06 -12.15 3.51
CA ARG A 105 13.69 -13.47 3.40
C ARG A 105 13.20 -14.41 4.49
N LYS A 106 13.52 -15.69 4.35
CA LYS A 106 13.17 -16.71 5.33
C LYS A 106 13.62 -16.33 6.74
N GLY A 107 12.70 -16.46 7.69
CA GLY A 107 12.86 -16.07 9.08
C GLY A 107 12.22 -14.74 9.43
N ASP A 108 11.94 -13.87 8.47
CA ASP A 108 11.26 -12.60 8.70
C ASP A 108 9.82 -12.80 9.19
N ARG A 109 9.29 -11.82 9.89
CA ARG A 109 7.95 -11.82 10.47
C ARG A 109 7.32 -10.43 10.36
N GLY A 110 5.98 -10.39 10.44
CA GLY A 110 5.20 -9.15 10.48
C GLY A 110 4.28 -8.98 9.28
N ASP A 111 3.69 -7.77 9.19
CA ASP A 111 2.64 -7.49 8.19
C ASP A 111 3.16 -7.49 6.75
N ASP A 112 4.44 -7.17 6.52
CA ASP A 112 5.04 -7.26 5.18
C ASP A 112 5.10 -8.72 4.70
N VAL A 113 5.40 -9.66 5.60
CA VAL A 113 5.35 -11.10 5.29
C VAL A 113 3.90 -11.54 5.09
N LYS A 114 2.97 -11.06 5.90
CA LYS A 114 1.54 -11.34 5.74
C LYS A 114 1.02 -10.83 4.40
N LEU A 115 1.38 -9.60 4.02
CA LEU A 115 1.01 -9.04 2.72
C LEU A 115 1.66 -9.81 1.55
N LEU A 116 2.90 -10.26 1.71
CA LEU A 116 3.55 -11.13 0.75
C LEU A 116 2.79 -12.45 0.58
N GLN A 117 2.42 -13.12 1.69
CA GLN A 117 1.63 -14.35 1.69
C GLN A 117 0.28 -14.12 1.00
N HIS A 118 -0.40 -13.03 1.31
CA HIS A 118 -1.66 -12.64 0.67
C HIS A 118 -1.50 -12.49 -0.86
N ARG A 119 -0.49 -11.76 -1.33
CA ARG A 119 -0.22 -11.59 -2.77
C ARG A 119 0.13 -12.90 -3.46
N LEU A 120 0.87 -13.78 -2.81
CA LEU A 120 1.13 -15.13 -3.32
C LEU A 120 -0.16 -15.95 -3.41
N ASN A 121 -1.07 -15.83 -2.44
CA ASN A 121 -2.37 -16.51 -2.47
C ASN A 121 -3.26 -16.01 -3.62
N ILE A 122 -3.24 -14.71 -3.91
CA ILE A 122 -3.89 -14.16 -5.13
C ILE A 122 -3.36 -14.85 -6.40
N LEU A 123 -2.07 -15.23 -6.42
CA LEU A 123 -1.44 -15.91 -7.55
C LEU A 123 -1.57 -17.45 -7.51
N GLY A 124 -2.39 -17.97 -6.59
CA GLY A 124 -2.78 -19.38 -6.53
C GLY A 124 -1.99 -20.25 -5.54
N TRP A 125 -1.08 -19.68 -4.72
CA TRP A 125 -0.52 -20.40 -3.59
C TRP A 125 -1.54 -20.46 -2.45
N GLN A 126 -1.43 -21.48 -1.59
CA GLN A 126 -2.33 -21.68 -0.46
C GLN A 126 -1.53 -21.57 0.84
N LEU A 127 -1.16 -20.35 1.19
CA LEU A 127 -0.40 -20.04 2.39
C LEU A 127 -1.32 -19.59 3.52
N THR A 128 -0.99 -19.95 4.75
CA THR A 128 -1.56 -19.27 5.92
C THR A 128 -0.98 -17.86 5.98
N GLU A 129 -1.85 -16.84 6.06
CA GLU A 129 -1.45 -15.43 6.15
C GLU A 129 -1.17 -15.05 7.60
N ASP A 130 -0.20 -15.74 8.21
CA ASP A 130 0.19 -15.58 9.62
C ASP A 130 1.30 -14.56 9.85
N GLY A 131 1.85 -14.01 8.77
CA GLY A 131 2.97 -13.08 8.84
C GLY A 131 4.29 -13.74 9.25
N ILE A 132 4.44 -15.07 9.10
CA ILE A 132 5.65 -15.81 9.44
C ILE A 132 6.27 -16.38 8.16
N TRP A 133 7.49 -15.96 7.82
CA TRP A 133 8.20 -16.55 6.68
C TRP A 133 8.85 -17.88 7.08
N GLY A 134 8.04 -18.93 7.07
CA GLY A 134 8.45 -20.31 7.27
C GLY A 134 8.86 -21.01 5.96
N VAL A 135 8.94 -22.33 6.02
CA VAL A 135 9.32 -23.19 4.89
C VAL A 135 8.32 -23.06 3.73
N GLN A 136 7.02 -23.01 4.03
CA GLN A 136 5.97 -22.90 3.02
C GLN A 136 6.06 -21.59 2.25
N THR A 137 6.24 -20.46 2.96
CA THR A 137 6.41 -19.13 2.34
C THR A 137 7.69 -19.09 1.49
N ASP A 138 8.80 -19.66 1.97
CA ASP A 138 10.06 -19.73 1.21
C ASP A 138 9.89 -20.55 -0.08
N SER A 139 9.23 -21.70 -0.02
CA SER A 139 8.93 -22.52 -1.19
C SER A 139 8.05 -21.77 -2.20
N ALA A 140 7.03 -21.07 -1.73
CA ALA A 140 6.13 -20.28 -2.59
C ALA A 140 6.89 -19.13 -3.27
N VAL A 141 7.74 -18.40 -2.55
CA VAL A 141 8.56 -17.33 -3.11
C VAL A 141 9.51 -17.86 -4.19
N ARG A 142 10.23 -18.95 -3.92
CA ARG A 142 11.11 -19.58 -4.93
C ARG A 142 10.32 -20.07 -6.13
N GLY A 143 9.17 -20.71 -5.91
CA GLY A 143 8.27 -21.13 -6.97
C GLY A 143 7.77 -19.96 -7.81
N TYR A 144 7.42 -18.83 -7.18
CA TYR A 144 7.05 -17.61 -7.87
C TYR A 144 8.21 -17.04 -8.70
N GLN A 145 9.41 -16.92 -8.10
CA GLN A 145 10.61 -16.43 -8.79
C GLN A 145 10.90 -17.26 -10.04
N TYR A 146 10.84 -18.59 -9.92
CA TYR A 146 11.00 -19.50 -11.06
C TYR A 146 9.97 -19.24 -12.16
N ARG A 147 8.68 -19.17 -11.83
CA ARG A 147 7.59 -18.91 -12.79
C ARG A 147 7.71 -17.54 -13.46
N ALA A 148 8.19 -16.55 -12.73
CA ALA A 148 8.36 -15.17 -13.20
C ALA A 148 9.69 -14.94 -13.97
N GLY A 149 10.52 -15.99 -14.13
CA GLY A 149 11.81 -15.87 -14.81
C GLY A 149 12.83 -15.02 -14.03
N LEU A 150 12.70 -14.95 -12.70
CA LEU A 150 13.59 -14.20 -11.82
C LEU A 150 14.69 -15.11 -11.23
N THR A 151 15.71 -14.51 -10.63
CA THR A 151 16.69 -15.26 -9.84
C THR A 151 15.99 -15.97 -8.69
N VAL A 152 16.18 -17.29 -8.57
CA VAL A 152 15.53 -18.13 -7.54
C VAL A 152 16.41 -18.17 -6.29
N ASP A 153 16.48 -17.03 -5.59
CA ASP A 153 17.32 -16.87 -4.39
C ASP A 153 16.50 -16.93 -3.07
N GLY A 154 15.17 -16.94 -3.17
CA GLY A 154 14.28 -16.90 -2.00
C GLY A 154 14.32 -15.56 -1.28
N ILE A 155 14.68 -14.46 -1.98
CA ILE A 155 14.73 -13.11 -1.44
C ILE A 155 13.75 -12.22 -2.20
N VAL A 156 12.84 -11.56 -1.51
CA VAL A 156 11.95 -10.58 -2.11
C VAL A 156 12.60 -9.21 -2.05
N GLY A 157 13.51 -8.96 -3.00
CA GLY A 157 14.06 -7.65 -3.29
C GLY A 157 13.19 -6.85 -4.26
N ALA A 158 13.69 -5.68 -4.72
CA ALA A 158 12.95 -4.77 -5.61
C ALA A 158 12.38 -5.46 -6.86
N LYS A 159 13.19 -6.26 -7.58
CA LYS A 159 12.75 -6.95 -8.81
C LYS A 159 11.62 -7.96 -8.51
N THR A 160 11.78 -8.78 -7.48
CA THR A 160 10.77 -9.78 -7.09
C THR A 160 9.48 -9.08 -6.62
N ARG A 161 9.62 -8.02 -5.84
CA ARG A 161 8.49 -7.22 -5.34
C ARG A 161 7.71 -6.57 -6.48
N ALA A 162 8.41 -5.94 -7.43
CA ALA A 162 7.79 -5.31 -8.59
C ALA A 162 6.97 -6.30 -9.43
N ALA A 163 7.57 -7.44 -9.73
CA ALA A 163 6.90 -8.49 -10.48
C ALA A 163 5.68 -9.04 -9.72
N LEU A 164 5.83 -9.33 -8.43
CA LEU A 164 4.76 -9.86 -7.59
C LEU A 164 3.56 -8.91 -7.49
N ILE A 165 3.81 -7.62 -7.28
CA ILE A 165 2.76 -6.60 -7.21
C ILE A 165 2.04 -6.50 -8.55
N ARG A 166 2.78 -6.40 -9.67
CA ARG A 166 2.21 -6.37 -11.02
C ARG A 166 1.30 -7.57 -11.26
N ASP A 167 1.81 -8.76 -11.01
CA ASP A 167 1.09 -10.01 -11.30
C ASP A 167 -0.14 -10.16 -10.39
N ALA A 168 -0.05 -9.76 -9.11
CA ALA A 168 -1.18 -9.74 -8.19
C ALA A 168 -2.28 -8.74 -8.63
N ILE A 169 -1.90 -7.53 -9.09
CA ILE A 169 -2.87 -6.57 -9.65
C ILE A 169 -3.62 -7.19 -10.83
N LEU A 170 -2.90 -7.78 -11.78
CA LEU A 170 -3.49 -8.35 -12.98
C LEU A 170 -4.37 -9.57 -12.68
N ALA A 171 -3.92 -10.48 -11.81
CA ALA A 171 -4.68 -11.64 -11.39
C ALA A 171 -5.97 -11.23 -10.67
N ARG A 172 -5.88 -10.24 -9.77
CA ARG A 172 -7.05 -9.76 -9.03
C ARG A 172 -8.03 -9.01 -9.91
N ALA A 173 -7.55 -8.20 -10.84
CA ALA A 173 -8.39 -7.56 -11.83
C ALA A 173 -9.15 -8.58 -12.70
N ALA A 174 -8.46 -9.64 -13.12
CA ALA A 174 -9.09 -10.73 -13.89
C ALA A 174 -10.19 -11.45 -13.08
N GLU A 175 -9.91 -11.79 -11.82
CA GLU A 175 -10.85 -12.49 -10.95
C GLU A 175 -12.10 -11.66 -10.66
N ILE A 176 -11.93 -10.41 -10.21
CA ILE A 176 -13.05 -9.50 -9.94
C ILE A 176 -13.85 -9.25 -11.21
N GLY A 177 -13.19 -8.98 -12.35
CA GLY A 177 -13.85 -8.75 -13.62
C GLY A 177 -14.65 -9.96 -14.09
N ALA A 178 -14.07 -11.16 -14.03
CA ALA A 178 -14.78 -12.40 -14.37
C ALA A 178 -15.99 -12.65 -13.46
N TYR A 179 -15.85 -12.39 -12.16
CA TYR A 179 -16.95 -12.50 -11.22
C TYR A 179 -18.09 -11.54 -11.57
N MET A 180 -17.79 -10.28 -11.86
CA MET A 180 -18.78 -9.25 -12.21
C MET A 180 -19.56 -9.65 -13.47
N VAL A 181 -18.86 -10.16 -14.48
CA VAL A 181 -19.51 -10.65 -15.72
C VAL A 181 -20.39 -11.88 -15.44
N LYS A 182 -19.84 -12.89 -14.74
CA LYS A 182 -20.56 -14.14 -14.40
C LYS A 182 -21.85 -13.87 -13.63
N HIS A 183 -21.83 -12.90 -12.72
CA HIS A 183 -22.96 -12.58 -11.86
C HIS A 183 -23.80 -11.40 -12.38
N LYS A 184 -23.61 -11.00 -13.64
CA LYS A 184 -24.40 -9.96 -14.32
C LYS A 184 -24.49 -8.65 -13.55
N TRP A 185 -23.34 -8.16 -13.08
CA TRP A 185 -23.27 -6.88 -12.37
C TRP A 185 -23.57 -5.71 -13.29
N HIS A 186 -24.14 -4.65 -12.72
CA HIS A 186 -24.54 -3.46 -13.44
C HIS A 186 -23.50 -2.34 -13.31
N TYR A 187 -23.37 -1.57 -14.37
CA TYR A 187 -22.64 -0.30 -14.31
C TYR A 187 -23.51 0.75 -13.63
N LYS A 188 -22.96 1.48 -12.65
CA LYS A 188 -23.41 2.73 -12.02
C LYS A 188 -24.88 3.13 -12.33
N ASP A 189 -25.82 2.27 -12.01
CA ASP A 189 -27.25 2.54 -12.06
C ASP A 189 -27.72 3.05 -10.68
N THR A 190 -28.74 3.91 -10.62
CA THR A 190 -29.33 4.40 -9.37
C THR A 190 -29.91 3.28 -8.51
N THR A 191 -30.35 2.19 -9.15
CA THR A 191 -30.92 1.00 -8.52
C THR A 191 -29.83 0.06 -7.98
N TYR A 192 -28.66 0.04 -8.60
CA TYR A 192 -27.54 -0.82 -8.27
C TYR A 192 -26.45 -0.03 -7.59
N LYS A 193 -26.01 -0.49 -6.40
CA LYS A 193 -25.07 0.26 -5.55
C LYS A 193 -23.75 -0.48 -5.41
N ALA A 194 -22.67 0.28 -5.47
CA ALA A 194 -21.35 -0.16 -5.05
C ALA A 194 -21.07 0.32 -3.61
N LYS A 195 -20.30 -0.48 -2.88
CA LYS A 195 -19.70 -0.11 -1.59
C LYS A 195 -18.21 0.13 -1.79
N ASP A 196 -17.59 0.72 -0.78
CA ASP A 196 -16.16 1.07 -0.87
C ASP A 196 -15.23 -0.15 -0.82
N THR A 197 -15.71 -1.32 -0.39
CA THR A 197 -14.96 -2.58 -0.45
C THR A 197 -15.63 -3.59 -1.38
N TRP A 198 -14.81 -4.45 -1.99
CA TRP A 198 -15.24 -5.57 -2.81
C TRP A 198 -16.15 -6.53 -2.03
N ALA A 199 -15.72 -6.95 -0.83
CA ALA A 199 -16.47 -7.88 0.00
C ALA A 199 -17.87 -7.33 0.35
N ALA A 200 -17.98 -6.06 0.74
CA ALA A 200 -19.24 -5.43 1.08
C ALA A 200 -20.16 -5.27 -0.14
N THR A 201 -19.61 -4.98 -1.32
CA THR A 201 -20.41 -4.86 -2.55
C THR A 201 -20.91 -6.22 -3.01
N ARG A 202 -20.06 -7.24 -2.96
CA ARG A 202 -20.41 -8.61 -3.36
C ARG A 202 -21.55 -9.20 -2.53
N ALA A 203 -21.70 -8.74 -1.28
CA ALA A 203 -22.78 -9.18 -0.39
C ALA A 203 -24.15 -8.51 -0.68
N LEU A 204 -24.21 -7.53 -1.57
CA LEU A 204 -25.48 -6.86 -1.91
C LEU A 204 -26.35 -7.74 -2.81
N SER A 205 -27.68 -7.61 -2.65
CA SER A 205 -28.65 -8.29 -3.50
C SER A 205 -28.63 -7.78 -4.95
N LYS A 206 -28.29 -6.50 -5.14
CA LYS A 206 -28.16 -5.84 -6.45
C LYS A 206 -26.83 -5.09 -6.50
N PRO A 207 -25.72 -5.80 -6.76
CA PRO A 207 -24.41 -5.16 -6.82
C PRO A 207 -24.23 -4.39 -8.13
N GLY A 208 -23.57 -3.23 -8.01
CA GLY A 208 -23.14 -2.41 -9.14
C GLY A 208 -21.69 -2.01 -9.02
N SER A 209 -21.11 -1.46 -10.06
CA SER A 209 -19.74 -0.98 -10.10
C SER A 209 -19.57 0.24 -11.00
N SER A 210 -18.44 0.88 -10.90
CA SER A 210 -17.91 1.84 -11.87
C SER A 210 -16.40 1.61 -12.02
N CYS A 211 -15.78 2.26 -12.99
CA CYS A 211 -14.32 2.19 -13.17
C CYS A 211 -13.55 2.50 -11.88
N SER A 212 -13.96 3.55 -11.16
CA SER A 212 -13.34 3.94 -9.88
C SER A 212 -13.48 2.89 -8.79
N HIS A 213 -14.65 2.26 -8.66
CA HIS A 213 -14.85 1.17 -7.70
C HIS A 213 -14.00 -0.04 -8.05
N PHE A 214 -14.08 -0.49 -9.30
CA PHE A 214 -13.33 -1.65 -9.77
C PHE A 214 -11.83 -1.52 -9.52
N VAL A 215 -11.23 -0.41 -9.98
CA VAL A 215 -9.81 -0.15 -9.78
C VAL A 215 -9.46 -0.05 -8.29
N SER A 216 -10.30 0.63 -7.50
CA SER A 216 -10.04 0.78 -6.06
C SER A 216 -10.09 -0.55 -5.32
N TRP A 217 -11.04 -1.44 -5.63
CA TRP A 217 -11.11 -2.77 -5.02
C TRP A 217 -9.88 -3.62 -5.34
N VAL A 218 -9.39 -3.57 -6.59
CA VAL A 218 -8.16 -4.26 -6.98
C VAL A 218 -6.98 -3.73 -6.16
N LEU A 219 -6.81 -2.41 -6.07
CA LEU A 219 -5.71 -1.78 -5.34
C LEU A 219 -5.80 -2.02 -3.82
N GLN A 220 -7.00 -2.00 -3.24
CA GLN A 220 -7.20 -2.33 -1.83
C GLN A 220 -6.77 -3.76 -1.54
N ASP A 221 -7.25 -4.69 -2.34
CA ASP A 221 -7.01 -6.11 -2.09
C ASP A 221 -5.54 -6.50 -2.26
N VAL A 222 -4.81 -5.86 -3.16
CA VAL A 222 -3.36 -6.08 -3.27
C VAL A 222 -2.53 -5.21 -2.29
N GLY A 223 -3.18 -4.48 -1.38
CA GLY A 223 -2.52 -3.65 -0.36
C GLY A 223 -1.84 -2.40 -0.92
N LEU A 224 -2.36 -1.80 -1.98
CA LEU A 224 -1.87 -0.55 -2.57
C LEU A 224 -2.81 0.64 -2.35
N LEU A 225 -3.95 0.41 -1.72
CA LEU A 225 -4.90 1.44 -1.32
C LEU A 225 -5.47 1.07 0.05
N THR A 226 -5.65 2.05 0.92
CA THR A 226 -6.26 1.84 2.24
C THR A 226 -7.65 1.23 2.09
N GLU A 227 -7.95 0.19 2.85
CA GLU A 227 -9.25 -0.49 2.84
C GLU A 227 -10.41 0.50 3.05
N GLY A 228 -11.49 0.34 2.29
CA GLY A 228 -12.64 1.22 2.33
C GLY A 228 -12.40 2.62 1.74
N LYS A 229 -11.23 2.88 1.16
CA LYS A 229 -10.94 4.14 0.46
C LYS A 229 -10.97 3.95 -1.05
N ARG A 230 -11.15 5.03 -1.77
CA ARG A 230 -11.28 5.02 -3.22
C ARG A 230 -10.42 6.08 -3.88
N ILE A 231 -9.84 5.73 -5.02
CA ILE A 231 -9.36 6.71 -5.99
C ILE A 231 -10.43 6.96 -7.04
N SER A 232 -10.49 8.15 -7.57
CA SER A 232 -11.43 8.52 -8.61
C SER A 232 -10.81 9.56 -9.54
N HIS A 233 -11.52 9.89 -10.59
CA HIS A 233 -11.19 10.98 -11.50
C HIS A 233 -12.25 12.07 -11.37
N ASP A 234 -11.83 13.29 -11.56
CA ASP A 234 -12.72 14.47 -11.63
C ASP A 234 -12.08 15.49 -12.56
N ASN A 235 -12.72 15.74 -13.70
CA ASN A 235 -12.27 16.73 -14.71
C ASN A 235 -10.76 16.63 -15.02
N GLY A 236 -10.28 15.40 -15.30
CA GLY A 236 -8.88 15.14 -15.59
C GLY A 236 -7.93 15.21 -14.39
N LYS A 237 -8.46 15.21 -13.16
CA LYS A 237 -7.67 15.10 -11.93
C LYS A 237 -7.93 13.74 -11.28
N VAL A 238 -6.90 13.18 -10.67
CA VAL A 238 -7.07 12.00 -9.81
C VAL A 238 -7.31 12.45 -8.38
N THR A 239 -8.34 11.89 -7.75
CA THR A 239 -8.73 12.19 -6.35
C THR A 239 -8.53 10.97 -5.46
N GLY A 240 -8.44 11.19 -4.15
CA GLY A 240 -8.25 10.11 -3.18
C GLY A 240 -6.81 9.57 -3.11
N THR A 241 -5.85 10.24 -3.72
CA THR A 241 -4.45 9.81 -3.80
C THR A 241 -3.74 9.74 -2.45
N GLY A 242 -4.19 10.52 -1.47
CA GLY A 242 -3.64 10.45 -0.10
C GLY A 242 -3.88 9.11 0.62
N ASN A 243 -4.70 8.22 0.04
CA ASN A 243 -4.95 6.88 0.58
C ASN A 243 -4.15 5.79 -0.15
N LEU A 244 -3.36 6.14 -1.16
CA LEU A 244 -2.49 5.21 -1.87
C LEU A 244 -1.32 4.78 -0.96
N LEU A 245 -1.01 3.51 -1.03
CA LEU A 245 0.04 2.85 -0.25
C LEU A 245 1.10 2.32 -1.22
N GLY A 246 2.34 2.85 -1.11
CA GLY A 246 3.42 2.40 -1.99
C GLY A 246 3.14 2.61 -3.49
N CYS A 247 2.45 3.69 -3.85
CA CYS A 247 2.23 4.11 -5.21
C CYS A 247 2.69 5.55 -5.42
N GLN A 248 3.09 5.85 -6.64
CA GLN A 248 3.32 7.21 -7.11
C GLN A 248 2.26 7.62 -8.13
N VAL A 249 1.91 8.90 -8.14
CA VAL A 249 1.05 9.50 -9.15
C VAL A 249 1.94 10.31 -10.09
N ILE A 250 1.95 9.91 -11.35
CA ILE A 250 2.81 10.48 -12.39
C ILE A 250 1.94 11.29 -13.33
N GLN A 251 2.30 12.53 -13.62
CA GLN A 251 1.63 13.30 -14.68
C GLN A 251 2.02 12.73 -16.06
N ALA A 252 1.01 12.36 -16.83
CA ALA A 252 1.20 11.80 -18.17
C ALA A 252 1.31 12.88 -19.27
N GLY A 253 1.09 14.15 -18.92
CA GLY A 253 1.24 15.31 -19.82
C GLY A 253 0.23 15.35 -20.96
N GLY A 254 -0.95 14.74 -20.80
CA GLY A 254 -2.00 14.74 -21.84
C GLY A 254 -1.63 13.92 -23.09
N LYS A 255 -0.66 13.01 -22.99
CA LYS A 255 -0.30 12.10 -24.09
C LYS A 255 -1.34 10.98 -24.21
N THR A 256 -1.55 10.50 -25.42
CA THR A 256 -2.32 9.28 -25.63
C THR A 256 -1.57 8.06 -25.09
N TRP A 257 -2.30 7.03 -24.67
CA TRP A 257 -1.70 5.91 -23.94
C TRP A 257 -0.59 5.18 -24.75
N ASP A 258 -0.73 5.10 -26.07
CA ASP A 258 0.23 4.49 -26.99
C ASP A 258 1.52 5.32 -27.18
N LYS A 259 1.52 6.57 -26.74
CA LYS A 259 2.68 7.47 -26.74
C LYS A 259 3.32 7.63 -25.35
N LEU A 260 2.85 6.89 -24.34
CA LEU A 260 3.47 6.87 -23.02
C LEU A 260 4.74 5.98 -23.07
N PRO A 261 5.94 6.52 -22.86
CA PRO A 261 7.19 5.81 -23.17
C PRO A 261 7.50 4.65 -22.21
N ASP A 262 6.82 4.58 -21.08
CA ASP A 262 7.14 3.63 -20.01
C ASP A 262 5.86 3.07 -19.35
N LEU A 263 4.82 2.83 -20.16
CA LEU A 263 3.59 2.22 -19.67
C LEU A 263 3.81 0.73 -19.39
N ARG A 264 3.53 0.29 -18.15
CA ARG A 264 3.81 -1.06 -17.66
C ARG A 264 2.53 -1.78 -17.27
N PRO A 265 2.43 -3.09 -17.50
CA PRO A 265 1.32 -3.86 -16.96
C PRO A 265 1.18 -3.65 -15.45
N GLY A 266 -0.06 -3.44 -14.98
CA GLY A 266 -0.38 -3.06 -13.60
C GLY A 266 -0.47 -1.55 -13.35
N ASP A 267 -0.04 -0.69 -14.27
CA ASP A 267 -0.30 0.75 -14.17
C ASP A 267 -1.80 1.04 -14.29
N VAL A 268 -2.27 2.00 -13.50
CA VAL A 268 -3.61 2.57 -13.67
C VAL A 268 -3.50 3.85 -14.47
N CYS A 269 -4.11 3.87 -15.64
CA CYS A 269 -4.29 5.10 -16.41
C CYS A 269 -5.54 5.84 -15.97
N VAL A 270 -5.44 7.15 -15.88
CA VAL A 270 -6.52 8.06 -15.50
C VAL A 270 -6.78 9.02 -16.64
N TRP A 271 -7.95 8.93 -17.24
CA TRP A 271 -8.52 9.87 -18.20
C TRP A 271 -9.42 10.88 -17.49
N ASP A 272 -10.03 11.78 -18.22
CA ASP A 272 -10.98 12.77 -17.70
C ASP A 272 -12.22 12.14 -17.04
N SER A 273 -12.67 11.00 -17.56
CA SER A 273 -13.90 10.33 -17.14
C SER A 273 -13.77 8.82 -16.92
N ASN A 274 -12.55 8.29 -16.90
CA ASN A 274 -12.31 6.85 -16.70
C ASN A 274 -10.99 6.53 -15.99
N LEU A 275 -10.97 5.37 -15.33
CA LEU A 275 -9.76 4.70 -14.84
C LEU A 275 -9.74 3.27 -15.33
N ALA A 276 -8.58 2.80 -15.79
CA ALA A 276 -8.41 1.40 -16.17
C ALA A 276 -7.00 0.90 -15.84
N ILE A 277 -6.86 -0.40 -15.62
CA ILE A 277 -5.60 -1.08 -15.32
C ILE A 277 -5.01 -1.61 -16.62
N TYR A 278 -3.79 -1.20 -16.96
CA TYR A 278 -3.10 -1.68 -18.14
C TYR A 278 -2.68 -3.14 -17.98
N ALA A 279 -3.12 -3.99 -18.91
CA ALA A 279 -2.81 -5.42 -18.90
C ALA A 279 -1.58 -5.79 -19.75
N GLY A 280 -1.06 -4.83 -20.53
CA GLY A 280 -0.02 -5.08 -21.51
C GLY A 280 -0.57 -5.33 -22.92
N GLY A 281 0.28 -5.16 -23.93
CA GLY A 281 -0.10 -5.41 -25.32
C GLY A 281 -1.26 -4.58 -25.84
N GLY A 282 -1.47 -3.37 -25.32
CA GLY A 282 -2.58 -2.51 -25.66
C GLY A 282 -3.94 -2.99 -25.13
N LYS A 283 -3.95 -3.84 -24.11
CA LYS A 283 -5.16 -4.38 -23.46
C LYS A 283 -5.32 -3.84 -22.04
N TRP A 284 -6.56 -3.83 -21.55
CA TRP A 284 -6.95 -3.16 -20.31
C TRP A 284 -7.98 -3.99 -19.53
N TYR A 285 -7.93 -3.89 -18.20
CA TYR A 285 -9.05 -4.21 -17.33
C TYR A 285 -9.80 -2.91 -17.05
N ASP A 286 -11.03 -2.83 -17.56
CA ASP A 286 -11.84 -1.63 -17.54
C ASP A 286 -13.31 -1.98 -17.23
N ALA A 287 -13.81 -1.40 -16.15
CA ALA A 287 -15.23 -1.46 -15.78
C ALA A 287 -15.95 -0.15 -16.14
N GLY A 288 -15.56 0.48 -17.23
CA GLY A 288 -16.19 1.68 -17.78
C GLY A 288 -17.46 1.41 -18.54
N GLY A 289 -18.18 2.49 -18.86
CA GLY A 289 -19.51 2.47 -19.48
C GLY A 289 -19.73 1.62 -20.74
N PRO A 290 -18.76 1.48 -21.66
CA PRO A 290 -18.99 0.78 -22.94
C PRO A 290 -18.91 -0.74 -22.87
N PHE A 291 -18.30 -1.29 -21.83
CA PHE A 291 -18.31 -2.74 -21.58
C PHE A 291 -19.63 -3.20 -20.93
N ARG A 292 -20.59 -2.28 -20.81
CA ARG A 292 -22.00 -2.66 -20.65
C ARG A 292 -22.39 -3.47 -21.87
N SER A 293 -23.16 -4.51 -21.66
CA SER A 293 -23.84 -5.12 -22.78
C SER A 293 -24.73 -4.07 -23.44
N ASN A 294 -24.83 -4.13 -24.76
CA ASN A 294 -25.94 -3.53 -25.49
C ASN A 294 -27.29 -4.23 -25.16
N THR A 295 -27.31 -5.09 -24.16
CA THR A 295 -28.49 -5.72 -23.62
C THR A 295 -29.31 -4.70 -22.84
N LYS A 296 -30.64 -4.81 -22.94
CA LYS A 296 -31.59 -3.90 -22.26
C LYS A 296 -31.41 -3.82 -20.73
N ASP A 297 -30.66 -4.76 -20.15
CA ASP A 297 -30.41 -4.86 -18.69
C ASP A 297 -29.17 -4.15 -18.18
N GLY A 298 -28.28 -3.64 -19.06
CA GLY A 298 -27.11 -2.84 -18.68
C GLY A 298 -26.01 -3.59 -17.90
N CYS A 299 -26.00 -4.93 -17.97
CA CYS A 299 -24.99 -5.76 -17.29
C CYS A 299 -23.63 -5.72 -18.00
N TYR A 300 -22.56 -5.97 -17.26
CA TYR A 300 -21.23 -6.19 -17.84
C TYR A 300 -21.21 -7.48 -18.67
N THR A 301 -20.67 -7.40 -19.87
CA THR A 301 -20.37 -8.57 -20.72
C THR A 301 -18.91 -8.90 -20.77
N ASN A 302 -18.04 -7.92 -20.49
CA ASN A 302 -16.60 -8.09 -20.41
C ASN A 302 -16.01 -6.97 -19.52
N VAL A 303 -14.98 -7.28 -18.75
CA VAL A 303 -14.22 -6.30 -17.95
C VAL A 303 -12.74 -6.30 -18.36
N GLY A 304 -12.30 -7.32 -19.09
CA GLY A 304 -10.94 -7.35 -19.64
C GLY A 304 -10.31 -8.76 -19.63
N PRO A 305 -9.11 -8.90 -20.20
CA PRO A 305 -8.37 -7.85 -20.90
C PRO A 305 -8.94 -7.53 -22.29
N VAL A 306 -9.29 -6.29 -22.52
CA VAL A 306 -9.94 -5.79 -23.74
C VAL A 306 -9.19 -4.62 -24.35
N ALA A 307 -9.50 -4.24 -25.59
CA ALA A 307 -9.05 -2.99 -26.17
C ALA A 307 -9.55 -1.81 -25.32
N PRO A 308 -8.79 -0.69 -25.25
CA PRO A 308 -9.18 0.44 -24.41
C PRO A 308 -10.48 1.06 -24.92
N TYR A 309 -11.33 1.46 -23.99
CA TYR A 309 -12.54 2.24 -24.34
C TYR A 309 -12.19 3.58 -24.95
N TYR A 310 -11.24 4.27 -24.33
CA TYR A 310 -10.67 5.43 -24.95
C TYR A 310 -9.58 5.00 -25.91
N ASP A 311 -9.87 5.15 -27.18
CA ASP A 311 -8.94 4.91 -28.27
C ASP A 311 -7.69 5.80 -28.14
N ARG A 312 -6.83 5.75 -29.15
CA ARG A 312 -5.58 6.53 -29.21
C ARG A 312 -5.78 8.04 -29.27
N THR A 313 -7.04 8.53 -29.30
CA THR A 313 -7.34 9.97 -29.41
C THR A 313 -7.51 10.66 -28.06
N LYS A 314 -7.82 9.90 -26.99
CA LYS A 314 -8.08 10.47 -25.67
C LYS A 314 -6.81 10.60 -24.83
N PRO A 315 -6.55 11.78 -24.24
CA PRO A 315 -5.36 12.00 -23.43
C PRO A 315 -5.45 11.30 -22.07
N VAL A 316 -4.34 10.67 -21.66
CA VAL A 316 -4.11 10.22 -20.28
C VAL A 316 -3.55 11.38 -19.50
N TYR A 317 -4.13 11.69 -18.37
CA TYR A 317 -3.68 12.79 -17.51
C TYR A 317 -2.69 12.30 -16.44
N TYR A 318 -2.96 11.14 -15.85
CA TYR A 318 -2.14 10.57 -14.78
C TYR A 318 -1.96 9.07 -14.93
N LEU A 319 -0.84 8.60 -14.40
CA LEU A 319 -0.59 7.18 -14.12
C LEU A 319 -0.50 6.99 -12.61
N VAL A 320 -1.17 5.98 -12.07
CA VAL A 320 -0.92 5.48 -10.72
C VAL A 320 -0.10 4.20 -10.84
N ARG A 321 1.11 4.23 -10.32
CA ARG A 321 2.09 3.14 -10.43
C ARG A 321 2.59 2.73 -9.06
N ALA A 322 2.65 1.42 -8.80
CA ALA A 322 3.27 0.91 -7.60
C ALA A 322 4.77 1.27 -7.57
N THR A 323 5.23 1.77 -6.42
CA THR A 323 6.65 2.02 -6.15
C THR A 323 7.27 0.80 -5.48
N VAL A 324 8.50 0.46 -5.85
CA VAL A 324 9.21 -0.72 -5.37
C VAL A 324 10.53 -0.33 -4.74
#